data_dd5232cc6fbed02e7283369de9b02ecf
#
_entry.id   dd5232cc6fbed02e7283369de9b02ecf
#
_cell.length_a   1.000
_cell.length_b   1.000
_cell.length_c   1.000
_cell.angle_alpha   90.00
_cell.angle_beta   90.00
_cell.angle_gamma   90.00
#
_symmetry.space_group_name_H-M   'P 1'
#
loop_
_entity.id
_entity.type
_entity.pdbx_description
1 polymer ?
#
loop_
_entity_poly.entity_id
_entity_poly.type
_entity_poly.pdbx_seq_one_letter_code
_entity_poly.pdbx_strand_id
1 'polypeptide(L)'
;MEIVPLITANQETYREAYGEWALVTGAAEGIGAEFATQLAAQGLNILLADVQLEKAQQHALDLAEQYGVKTVAVECDLSQPSFIDQLLEQTADLAIGFLICCAGIGATGAFSDTPLEAMHKAIQVNCMATVTLCHHFSPAMLERHRGAIIIVASNSAYAGAPYIANYAATKAYDLSLAEALWYEFKPLGIDVLGFSPQGTNTPGMRRGMPSLSEGEAPEGIMLADEAVRFALGQLGKIASIRPDLPEEYSLARQEVTSTAGNFTRTLAVHKG
;
A
#
# COMPACT_ATOMS: atom_id res chain seq x y z
N MET A 1 -15.58 -18.14 7.61
CA MET A 1 -15.82 -17.89 6.16
C MET A 1 -14.57 -18.39 5.46
N GLU A 2 -14.63 -19.46 4.65
CA GLU A 2 -13.47 -19.96 3.94
C GLU A 2 -12.96 -18.90 2.97
N ILE A 3 -11.70 -18.54 3.11
CA ILE A 3 -11.04 -17.67 2.13
C ILE A 3 -10.90 -18.52 0.85
N VAL A 4 -11.73 -18.25 -0.14
CA VAL A 4 -11.59 -18.90 -1.45
C VAL A 4 -10.24 -18.50 -2.02
N PRO A 5 -9.36 -19.45 -2.38
CA PRO A 5 -8.07 -19.12 -2.99
C PRO A 5 -8.31 -18.28 -4.24
N LEU A 6 -7.64 -17.14 -4.35
CA LEU A 6 -7.68 -16.29 -5.55
C LEU A 6 -7.05 -16.98 -6.79
N ILE A 7 -6.44 -18.14 -6.58
CA ILE A 7 -5.70 -18.89 -7.61
C ILE A 7 -6.48 -20.14 -8.00
N THR A 8 -6.84 -20.24 -9.26
CA THR A 8 -7.31 -21.49 -9.88
C THR A 8 -6.12 -22.39 -10.24
N ALA A 9 -6.32 -23.69 -10.32
CA ALA A 9 -5.31 -24.76 -10.43
C ALA A 9 -4.26 -24.63 -11.57
N ASN A 10 -4.27 -23.55 -12.35
CA ASN A 10 -3.34 -23.25 -13.45
C ASN A 10 -2.73 -21.83 -13.38
N GLN A 11 -2.88 -21.11 -12.26
CA GLN A 11 -2.25 -19.78 -12.07
C GLN A 11 -1.00 -19.92 -11.20
N GLU A 12 0.07 -19.22 -11.59
CA GLU A 12 1.28 -19.04 -10.82
C GLU A 12 0.93 -18.48 -9.42
N THR A 13 1.52 -19.02 -8.37
CA THR A 13 1.30 -18.53 -7.00
C THR A 13 1.94 -17.15 -6.83
N TYR A 14 1.46 -16.35 -5.88
CA TYR A 14 2.09 -15.05 -5.59
C TYR A 14 3.56 -15.19 -5.22
N ARG A 15 3.95 -16.28 -4.59
CA ARG A 15 5.35 -16.58 -4.27
C ARG A 15 6.19 -16.82 -5.53
N GLU A 16 5.65 -17.52 -6.50
CA GLU A 16 6.32 -17.72 -7.81
C GLU A 16 6.35 -16.41 -8.60
N ALA A 17 5.24 -15.67 -8.66
CA ALA A 17 5.12 -14.43 -9.41
C ALA A 17 5.96 -13.28 -8.84
N TYR A 18 6.03 -13.13 -7.52
CA TYR A 18 6.59 -11.93 -6.90
C TYR A 18 7.79 -12.17 -6.00
N GLY A 19 7.99 -13.39 -5.50
CA GLY A 19 9.10 -13.74 -4.60
C GLY A 19 8.62 -14.21 -3.23
N GLU A 20 9.57 -14.45 -2.33
CA GLU A 20 9.28 -15.14 -1.08
C GLU A 20 8.72 -14.24 0.02
N TRP A 21 9.10 -12.98 0.06
CA TRP A 21 8.79 -12.08 1.16
C TRP A 21 7.95 -10.88 0.72
N ALA A 22 6.93 -10.59 1.50
CA ALA A 22 6.18 -9.34 1.44
C ALA A 22 6.53 -8.45 2.64
N LEU A 23 6.83 -7.17 2.36
CA LEU A 23 6.94 -6.12 3.37
C LEU A 23 5.64 -5.31 3.39
N VAL A 24 5.02 -5.22 4.56
CA VAL A 24 3.79 -4.44 4.76
C VAL A 24 4.04 -3.38 5.82
N THR A 25 3.84 -2.10 5.47
CA THR A 25 3.87 -0.99 6.43
C THR A 25 2.48 -0.69 6.96
N GLY A 26 2.37 -0.28 8.24
CA GLY A 26 1.07 -0.11 8.91
C GLY A 26 0.38 -1.46 9.16
N ALA A 27 1.17 -2.51 9.42
CA ALA A 27 0.72 -3.89 9.43
C ALA A 27 0.10 -4.35 10.76
N ALA A 28 0.08 -3.51 11.80
CA ALA A 28 -0.46 -3.87 13.11
C ALA A 28 -1.99 -3.88 13.16
N GLU A 29 -2.67 -3.14 12.28
CA GLU A 29 -4.14 -3.07 12.28
C GLU A 29 -4.71 -2.64 10.91
N GLY A 30 -6.00 -2.85 10.70
CA GLY A 30 -6.76 -2.33 9.58
C GLY A 30 -6.36 -2.90 8.23
N ILE A 31 -6.26 -2.05 7.20
CA ILE A 31 -5.97 -2.46 5.82
C ILE A 31 -4.59 -3.13 5.71
N GLY A 32 -3.58 -2.60 6.42
CA GLY A 32 -2.23 -3.18 6.41
C GLY A 32 -2.20 -4.59 7.03
N ALA A 33 -2.85 -4.78 8.17
CA ALA A 33 -2.97 -6.11 8.78
C ALA A 33 -3.70 -7.08 7.83
N GLU A 34 -4.73 -6.62 7.17
CA GLU A 34 -5.48 -7.46 6.23
C GLU A 34 -4.66 -7.82 4.98
N PHE A 35 -3.83 -6.89 4.44
CA PHE A 35 -2.86 -7.24 3.40
C PHE A 35 -1.90 -8.33 3.87
N ALA A 36 -1.34 -8.20 5.08
CA ALA A 36 -0.47 -9.22 5.66
C ALA A 36 -1.17 -10.58 5.73
N THR A 37 -2.42 -10.61 6.17
CA THR A 37 -3.24 -11.82 6.27
C THR A 37 -3.49 -12.48 4.91
N GLN A 38 -3.95 -11.72 3.93
CA GLN A 38 -4.25 -12.29 2.60
C GLN A 38 -2.99 -12.71 1.84
N LEU A 39 -1.87 -12.01 2.01
CA LEU A 39 -0.59 -12.40 1.41
C LEU A 39 -0.01 -13.65 2.10
N ALA A 40 -0.13 -13.77 3.42
CA ALA A 40 0.23 -15.00 4.15
C ALA A 40 -0.59 -16.20 3.68
N ALA A 41 -1.90 -16.02 3.48
CA ALA A 41 -2.80 -17.05 2.94
C ALA A 41 -2.41 -17.48 1.51
N GLN A 42 -1.69 -16.63 0.76
CA GLN A 42 -1.12 -16.96 -0.57
C GLN A 42 0.30 -17.56 -0.47
N GLY A 43 0.79 -17.86 0.72
CA GLY A 43 2.05 -18.54 0.96
C GLY A 43 3.29 -17.63 1.00
N LEU A 44 3.14 -16.31 1.04
CA LEU A 44 4.28 -15.40 1.22
C LEU A 44 4.70 -15.36 2.69
N ASN A 45 5.98 -15.25 2.93
CA ASN A 45 6.50 -14.85 4.23
C ASN A 45 6.25 -13.36 4.42
N ILE A 46 5.94 -12.93 5.65
CA ILE A 46 5.50 -11.55 5.90
C ILE A 46 6.46 -10.83 6.85
N LEU A 47 6.93 -9.66 6.43
CA LEU A 47 7.57 -8.69 7.30
C LEU A 47 6.56 -7.57 7.61
N LEU A 48 6.19 -7.47 8.89
CA LEU A 48 5.22 -6.51 9.40
C LEU A 48 5.97 -5.32 10.01
N ALA A 49 5.90 -4.16 9.37
CA ALA A 49 6.53 -2.93 9.85
C ALA A 49 5.47 -1.97 10.41
N ASP A 50 5.53 -1.65 11.71
CA ASP A 50 4.57 -0.77 12.38
C ASP A 50 5.20 -0.11 13.62
N VAL A 51 4.67 1.02 14.05
CA VAL A 51 5.05 1.66 15.33
C VAL A 51 4.44 0.92 16.53
N GLN A 52 3.39 0.14 16.33
CA GLN A 52 2.71 -0.66 17.34
C GLN A 52 3.33 -2.07 17.38
N LEU A 53 4.60 -2.18 17.80
CA LEU A 53 5.36 -3.42 17.75
C LEU A 53 4.65 -4.61 18.39
N GLU A 54 4.08 -4.43 19.58
CA GLU A 54 3.41 -5.52 20.30
C GLU A 54 2.24 -6.11 19.50
N LYS A 55 1.43 -5.25 18.86
CA LYS A 55 0.34 -5.72 17.99
C LYS A 55 0.86 -6.40 16.73
N ALA A 56 1.90 -5.83 16.12
CA ALA A 56 2.52 -6.43 14.93
C ALA A 56 3.13 -7.81 15.27
N GLN A 57 3.75 -7.96 16.44
CA GLN A 57 4.27 -9.25 16.92
C GLN A 57 3.16 -10.28 17.14
N GLN A 58 2.08 -9.90 17.80
CA GLN A 58 0.96 -10.82 17.99
C GLN A 58 0.38 -11.26 16.64
N HIS A 59 0.15 -10.30 15.72
CA HIS A 59 -0.34 -10.63 14.41
C HIS A 59 0.64 -11.52 13.62
N ALA A 60 1.93 -11.28 13.74
CA ALA A 60 2.95 -12.14 13.12
C ALA A 60 2.88 -13.60 13.63
N LEU A 61 2.67 -13.80 14.92
CA LEU A 61 2.50 -15.14 15.51
C LEU A 61 1.23 -15.82 14.99
N ASP A 62 0.11 -15.07 14.94
CA ASP A 62 -1.17 -15.60 14.45
C ASP A 62 -1.06 -16.04 12.98
N LEU A 63 -0.39 -15.23 12.12
CA LEU A 63 -0.15 -15.57 10.73
C LEU A 63 0.74 -16.80 10.55
N ALA A 64 1.81 -16.90 11.34
CA ALA A 64 2.71 -18.06 11.30
C ALA A 64 1.99 -19.35 11.71
N GLU A 65 1.16 -19.30 12.77
CA GLU A 65 0.37 -20.43 13.23
C GLU A 65 -0.69 -20.83 12.19
N GLN A 66 -1.43 -19.85 11.65
CA GLN A 66 -2.57 -20.12 10.78
C GLN A 66 -2.16 -20.57 9.38
N TYR A 67 -1.09 -20.00 8.81
CA TYR A 67 -0.71 -20.23 7.41
C TYR A 67 0.60 -20.98 7.20
N GLY A 68 1.37 -21.22 8.27
CA GLY A 68 2.64 -21.95 8.19
C GLY A 68 3.76 -21.18 7.47
N VAL A 69 3.64 -19.86 7.36
CA VAL A 69 4.62 -18.97 6.74
C VAL A 69 5.60 -18.41 7.78
N LYS A 70 6.76 -17.93 7.33
CA LYS A 70 7.67 -17.18 8.19
C LYS A 70 7.17 -15.75 8.34
N THR A 71 7.29 -15.21 9.55
CA THR A 71 6.87 -13.86 9.85
C THR A 71 7.93 -13.15 10.70
N VAL A 72 8.12 -11.86 10.46
CA VAL A 72 9.00 -10.96 11.22
C VAL A 72 8.22 -9.69 11.50
N ALA A 73 8.18 -9.25 12.76
CA ALA A 73 7.61 -7.95 13.14
C ALA A 73 8.74 -6.99 13.51
N VAL A 74 8.69 -5.78 12.98
CA VAL A 74 9.70 -4.73 13.16
C VAL A 74 9.02 -3.45 13.63
N GLU A 75 9.55 -2.86 14.72
CA GLU A 75 9.18 -1.49 15.07
C GLU A 75 9.74 -0.52 14.04
N CYS A 76 8.85 0.24 13.41
CA CYS A 76 9.23 1.15 12.33
C CYS A 76 8.42 2.44 12.41
N ASP A 77 9.05 3.51 12.92
CA ASP A 77 8.45 4.85 12.92
C ASP A 77 8.81 5.59 11.62
N LEU A 78 7.92 5.51 10.65
CA LEU A 78 8.06 6.17 9.35
C LEU A 78 8.11 7.70 9.43
N SER A 79 7.86 8.31 10.59
CA SER A 79 8.04 9.75 10.80
C SER A 79 9.50 10.14 11.05
N GLN A 80 10.37 9.16 11.34
CA GLN A 80 11.79 9.38 11.54
C GLN A 80 12.54 9.28 10.21
N PRO A 81 13.39 10.24 9.83
CA PRO A 81 14.17 10.15 8.58
C PRO A 81 15.07 8.91 8.49
N SER A 82 15.50 8.38 9.65
CA SER A 82 16.37 7.19 9.75
C SER A 82 15.61 5.86 9.75
N PHE A 83 14.29 5.86 9.57
CA PHE A 83 13.49 4.62 9.62
C PHE A 83 14.01 3.56 8.65
N ILE A 84 14.52 4.01 7.50
CA ILE A 84 14.98 3.10 6.45
C ILE A 84 16.20 2.31 6.89
N ASP A 85 17.18 2.94 7.55
CA ASP A 85 18.39 2.27 8.02
C ASP A 85 18.03 1.16 9.02
N GLN A 86 17.14 1.45 9.97
CA GLN A 86 16.65 0.48 10.95
C GLN A 86 15.89 -0.68 10.29
N LEU A 87 15.06 -0.38 9.29
CA LEU A 87 14.33 -1.40 8.55
C LEU A 87 15.29 -2.29 7.76
N LEU A 88 16.33 -1.72 7.15
CA LEU A 88 17.30 -2.45 6.35
C LEU A 88 18.18 -3.39 7.16
N GLU A 89 18.52 -3.03 8.39
CA GLU A 89 19.21 -3.94 9.32
C GLU A 89 18.39 -5.24 9.56
N GLN A 90 17.06 -5.12 9.55
CA GLN A 90 16.14 -6.26 9.74
C GLN A 90 15.81 -7.00 8.45
N THR A 91 16.07 -6.40 7.28
CA THR A 91 15.70 -6.96 5.97
C THR A 91 16.90 -7.39 5.13
N ALA A 92 18.14 -7.20 5.60
CA ALA A 92 19.38 -7.42 4.84
C ALA A 92 19.44 -8.78 4.11
N ASP A 93 18.91 -9.83 4.75
CA ASP A 93 18.89 -11.19 4.22
C ASP A 93 17.54 -11.59 3.57
N LEU A 94 16.59 -10.64 3.48
CA LEU A 94 15.25 -10.93 2.99
C LEU A 94 15.07 -10.41 1.55
N ALA A 95 14.83 -11.32 0.63
CA ALA A 95 14.51 -10.97 -0.75
C ALA A 95 13.06 -10.46 -0.85
N ILE A 96 12.84 -9.18 -0.50
CA ILE A 96 11.52 -8.54 -0.61
C ILE A 96 11.11 -8.49 -2.08
N GLY A 97 10.01 -9.16 -2.41
CA GLY A 97 9.44 -9.20 -3.75
C GLY A 97 8.06 -8.57 -3.83
N PHE A 98 7.42 -8.33 -2.68
CA PHE A 98 6.13 -7.66 -2.60
C PHE A 98 6.19 -6.53 -1.57
N LEU A 99 5.91 -5.30 -1.98
CA LEU A 99 5.92 -4.12 -1.12
C LEU A 99 4.51 -3.54 -0.99
N ILE A 100 4.01 -3.41 0.24
CA ILE A 100 2.76 -2.73 0.55
C ILE A 100 3.05 -1.46 1.35
N CYS A 101 2.92 -0.31 0.71
CA CYS A 101 2.97 1.00 1.35
C CYS A 101 1.55 1.35 1.82
N CYS A 102 1.18 0.92 3.04
CA CYS A 102 -0.16 1.09 3.60
C CYS A 102 -0.21 2.03 4.81
N ALA A 103 0.90 2.23 5.52
CA ALA A 103 0.94 3.17 6.62
C ALA A 103 0.52 4.57 6.18
N GLY A 104 -0.29 5.22 6.99
CA GLY A 104 -0.72 6.58 6.71
C GLY A 104 -1.39 7.21 7.92
N ILE A 105 -1.15 8.50 8.09
CA ILE A 105 -1.74 9.32 9.15
C ILE A 105 -2.35 10.59 8.57
N GLY A 106 -3.31 11.16 9.27
CA GLY A 106 -3.92 12.44 8.91
C GLY A 106 -4.54 13.10 10.12
N ALA A 107 -4.76 14.39 10.02
CA ALA A 107 -5.52 15.17 10.98
C ALA A 107 -6.79 15.70 10.32
N THR A 108 -7.89 15.73 11.07
CA THR A 108 -9.17 16.31 10.66
C THR A 108 -9.39 17.60 11.43
N GLY A 109 -9.71 18.68 10.75
CA GLY A 109 -9.99 19.99 11.36
C GLY A 109 -9.82 21.13 10.37
N ALA A 110 -10.13 22.35 10.81
CA ALA A 110 -9.85 23.52 9.99
C ALA A 110 -8.34 23.63 9.73
N PHE A 111 -7.97 23.99 8.52
CA PHE A 111 -6.56 24.03 8.10
C PHE A 111 -5.72 24.95 8.99
N SER A 112 -6.28 26.14 9.33
CA SER A 112 -5.61 27.13 10.19
C SER A 112 -5.37 26.65 11.62
N ASP A 113 -6.19 25.72 12.10
CA ASP A 113 -6.19 25.26 13.49
C ASP A 113 -5.40 23.97 13.66
N THR A 114 -5.06 23.30 12.55
CA THR A 114 -4.26 22.08 12.58
C THR A 114 -2.79 22.42 12.83
N PRO A 115 -2.12 21.84 13.85
CA PRO A 115 -0.71 22.09 14.11
C PRO A 115 0.18 21.77 12.90
N LEU A 116 1.06 22.69 12.54
CA LEU A 116 1.97 22.54 11.40
C LEU A 116 2.85 21.27 11.52
N GLU A 117 3.25 20.94 12.75
CA GLU A 117 4.02 19.73 13.04
C GLU A 117 3.26 18.44 12.66
N ALA A 118 1.95 18.40 12.94
CA ALA A 118 1.10 17.28 12.53
C ALA A 118 1.00 17.16 11.01
N MET A 119 0.95 18.31 10.31
CA MET A 119 0.95 18.33 8.84
C MET A 119 2.29 17.83 8.28
N HIS A 120 3.42 18.28 8.83
CA HIS A 120 4.75 17.81 8.42
C HIS A 120 4.93 16.32 8.70
N LYS A 121 4.49 15.84 9.88
CA LYS A 121 4.53 14.42 10.21
C LYS A 121 3.71 13.58 9.21
N ALA A 122 2.53 14.06 8.80
CA ALA A 122 1.73 13.38 7.80
C ALA A 122 2.45 13.31 6.43
N ILE A 123 3.12 14.37 5.99
CA ILE A 123 3.92 14.35 4.76
C ILE A 123 5.08 13.36 4.89
N GLN A 124 5.76 13.35 6.03
CA GLN A 124 6.88 12.44 6.27
C GLN A 124 6.43 10.98 6.19
N VAL A 125 5.34 10.61 6.86
CA VAL A 125 4.81 9.24 6.89
C VAL A 125 4.20 8.84 5.55
N ASN A 126 3.34 9.68 4.98
CA ASN A 126 2.55 9.29 3.81
C ASN A 126 3.36 9.41 2.50
N CYS A 127 4.18 10.46 2.36
CA CYS A 127 4.88 10.73 1.09
C CYS A 127 6.35 10.30 1.14
N MET A 128 7.11 10.86 2.12
CA MET A 128 8.56 10.63 2.17
C MET A 128 8.90 9.17 2.42
N ALA A 129 8.19 8.50 3.34
CA ALA A 129 8.42 7.09 3.60
C ALA A 129 8.02 6.23 2.40
N THR A 130 6.88 6.50 1.75
CA THR A 130 6.43 5.76 0.56
C THR A 130 7.46 5.83 -0.56
N VAL A 131 7.94 7.03 -0.93
CA VAL A 131 8.94 7.18 -2.00
C VAL A 131 10.27 6.53 -1.62
N THR A 132 10.70 6.63 -0.36
CA THR A 132 11.94 6.01 0.13
C THR A 132 11.88 4.49 0.02
N LEU A 133 10.76 3.87 0.45
CA LEU A 133 10.55 2.42 0.35
C LEU A 133 10.53 1.96 -1.11
N CYS A 134 9.76 2.62 -1.97
CA CYS A 134 9.71 2.29 -3.39
C CYS A 134 11.09 2.40 -4.04
N HIS A 135 11.82 3.50 -3.79
CA HIS A 135 13.17 3.71 -4.33
C HIS A 135 14.17 2.65 -3.85
N HIS A 136 14.07 2.23 -2.58
CA HIS A 136 15.02 1.28 -2.01
C HIS A 136 14.77 -0.15 -2.46
N PHE A 137 13.51 -0.62 -2.48
CA PHE A 137 13.20 -2.02 -2.78
C PHE A 137 13.02 -2.32 -4.28
N SER A 138 12.71 -1.32 -5.11
CA SER A 138 12.52 -1.55 -6.55
C SER A 138 13.77 -2.01 -7.31
N PRO A 139 15.01 -1.56 -7.04
CA PRO A 139 16.18 -2.00 -7.81
C PRO A 139 16.38 -3.52 -7.82
N ALA A 140 16.24 -4.16 -6.66
CA ALA A 140 16.36 -5.61 -6.56
C ALA A 140 15.20 -6.36 -7.24
N MET A 141 14.00 -5.79 -7.27
CA MET A 141 12.86 -6.32 -8.05
C MET A 141 13.13 -6.18 -9.55
N LEU A 142 13.61 -5.01 -9.99
CA LEU A 142 13.93 -4.72 -11.39
C LEU A 142 15.05 -5.64 -11.91
N GLU A 143 16.10 -5.89 -11.14
CA GLU A 143 17.18 -6.84 -11.49
C GLU A 143 16.65 -8.25 -11.70
N ARG A 144 15.68 -8.68 -10.88
CA ARG A 144 15.02 -9.99 -11.00
C ARG A 144 13.91 -10.04 -12.04
N HIS A 145 13.53 -8.89 -12.63
CA HIS A 145 12.34 -8.75 -13.49
C HIS A 145 11.09 -9.36 -12.85
N ARG A 146 10.95 -9.23 -11.53
CA ARG A 146 9.90 -9.87 -10.76
C ARG A 146 9.66 -9.12 -9.44
N GLY A 147 8.44 -8.67 -9.23
CA GLY A 147 8.03 -8.01 -7.99
C GLY A 147 6.68 -7.32 -8.11
N ALA A 148 6.17 -6.87 -6.97
CA ALA A 148 4.94 -6.10 -6.90
C ALA A 148 5.04 -4.97 -5.87
N ILE A 149 4.37 -3.85 -6.16
CA ILE A 149 4.24 -2.70 -5.27
C ILE A 149 2.78 -2.26 -5.24
N ILE A 150 2.18 -2.22 -4.06
CA ILE A 150 0.88 -1.56 -3.87
C ILE A 150 1.07 -0.34 -2.98
N ILE A 151 0.65 0.82 -3.49
CA ILE A 151 0.62 2.06 -2.73
C ILE A 151 -0.83 2.37 -2.36
N VAL A 152 -1.13 2.34 -1.07
CA VAL A 152 -2.48 2.60 -0.56
C VAL A 152 -2.70 4.11 -0.44
N ALA A 153 -3.38 4.66 -1.45
CA ALA A 153 -3.85 6.03 -1.47
C ALA A 153 -5.15 6.22 -0.66
N SER A 154 -6.12 6.90 -1.19
CA SER A 154 -7.45 7.12 -0.58
C SER A 154 -8.42 7.65 -1.64
N ASN A 155 -9.72 7.49 -1.41
CA ASN A 155 -10.73 8.17 -2.22
C ASN A 155 -10.57 9.70 -2.18
N SER A 156 -9.98 10.27 -1.12
CA SER A 156 -9.67 11.70 -1.02
C SER A 156 -8.52 12.16 -1.95
N ALA A 157 -7.83 11.24 -2.61
CA ALA A 157 -6.74 11.56 -3.55
C ALA A 157 -7.23 12.21 -4.86
N TYR A 158 -8.53 12.13 -5.15
CA TYR A 158 -9.08 12.51 -6.46
C TYR A 158 -9.55 13.97 -6.55
N ALA A 159 -9.68 14.65 -5.42
CA ALA A 159 -10.04 16.07 -5.35
C ALA A 159 -9.59 16.68 -4.03
N GLY A 160 -9.57 18.02 -3.94
CA GLY A 160 -9.37 18.71 -2.67
C GLY A 160 -10.50 18.36 -1.69
N ALA A 161 -10.14 17.95 -0.47
CA ALA A 161 -11.10 17.59 0.56
C ALA A 161 -11.01 18.58 1.74
N PRO A 162 -12.04 19.41 1.98
CA PRO A 162 -12.07 20.34 3.11
C PRO A 162 -11.91 19.59 4.44
N TYR A 163 -11.30 20.23 5.40
CA TYR A 163 -11.02 19.72 6.76
C TYR A 163 -10.04 18.55 6.84
N ILE A 164 -9.57 18.01 5.71
CA ILE A 164 -8.50 17.02 5.60
C ILE A 164 -7.53 17.40 4.46
N ALA A 165 -7.37 18.68 4.17
CA ALA A 165 -6.68 19.19 2.99
C ALA A 165 -5.25 18.62 2.84
N ASN A 166 -4.45 18.63 3.92
CA ASN A 166 -3.10 18.10 3.91
C ASN A 166 -3.08 16.58 3.67
N TYR A 167 -3.96 15.83 4.32
CA TYR A 167 -4.09 14.38 4.10
C TYR A 167 -4.47 14.07 2.65
N ALA A 168 -5.49 14.74 2.12
CA ALA A 168 -5.91 14.55 0.72
C ALA A 168 -4.75 14.82 -0.26
N ALA A 169 -3.97 15.88 -0.03
CA ALA A 169 -2.79 16.20 -0.82
C ALA A 169 -1.72 15.10 -0.75
N THR A 170 -1.45 14.53 0.44
CA THR A 170 -0.49 13.41 0.56
C THR A 170 -0.99 12.17 -0.18
N LYS A 171 -2.29 11.88 -0.14
CA LYS A 171 -2.86 10.74 -0.84
C LYS A 171 -2.94 10.93 -2.37
N ALA A 172 -3.07 12.17 -2.83
CA ALA A 172 -2.91 12.50 -4.26
C ALA A 172 -1.47 12.30 -4.73
N TYR A 173 -0.47 12.61 -3.89
CA TYR A 173 0.93 12.27 -4.15
C TYR A 173 1.12 10.76 -4.31
N ASP A 174 0.62 9.94 -3.35
CA ASP A 174 0.69 8.49 -3.38
C ASP A 174 0.08 7.90 -4.66
N LEU A 175 -1.10 8.38 -5.05
CA LEU A 175 -1.79 7.92 -6.25
C LEU A 175 -1.00 8.25 -7.52
N SER A 176 -0.51 9.48 -7.64
CA SER A 176 0.26 9.93 -8.80
C SER A 176 1.60 9.19 -8.91
N LEU A 177 2.28 8.95 -7.79
CA LEU A 177 3.50 8.16 -7.73
C LEU A 177 3.26 6.72 -8.21
N ALA A 178 2.21 6.06 -7.71
CA ALA A 178 1.87 4.71 -8.10
C ALA A 178 1.62 4.59 -9.62
N GLU A 179 0.86 5.51 -10.20
CA GLU A 179 0.56 5.52 -11.63
C GLU A 179 1.83 5.72 -12.48
N ALA A 180 2.73 6.60 -12.06
CA ALA A 180 4.00 6.82 -12.74
C ALA A 180 4.90 5.58 -12.68
N LEU A 181 5.05 4.99 -11.48
CA LEU A 181 5.84 3.77 -11.29
C LEU A 181 5.23 2.57 -12.05
N TRP A 182 3.90 2.47 -12.14
CA TRP A 182 3.26 1.45 -12.97
C TRP A 182 3.71 1.56 -14.44
N TYR A 183 3.72 2.77 -14.99
CA TYR A 183 4.14 2.99 -16.38
C TYR A 183 5.63 2.62 -16.60
N GLU A 184 6.49 3.00 -15.66
CA GLU A 184 7.92 2.77 -15.77
C GLU A 184 8.30 1.28 -15.56
N PHE A 185 7.66 0.60 -14.62
CA PHE A 185 8.08 -0.71 -14.13
C PHE A 185 7.37 -1.88 -14.79
N LYS A 186 6.15 -1.70 -15.29
CA LYS A 186 5.39 -2.78 -15.94
C LYS A 186 6.13 -3.41 -17.12
N PRO A 187 6.77 -2.66 -18.04
CA PRO A 187 7.57 -3.26 -19.11
C PRO A 187 8.80 -4.02 -18.62
N LEU A 188 9.18 -3.83 -17.36
CA LEU A 188 10.33 -4.45 -16.71
C LEU A 188 9.94 -5.64 -15.80
N GLY A 189 8.67 -6.06 -15.84
CA GLY A 189 8.19 -7.23 -15.12
C GLY A 189 7.76 -6.97 -13.67
N ILE A 190 7.54 -5.70 -13.28
CA ILE A 190 7.08 -5.35 -11.94
C ILE A 190 5.64 -4.83 -12.03
N ASP A 191 4.75 -5.42 -11.24
CA ASP A 191 3.39 -4.95 -11.11
C ASP A 191 3.29 -3.83 -10.06
N VAL A 192 2.69 -2.70 -10.41
CA VAL A 192 2.43 -1.60 -9.49
C VAL A 192 0.93 -1.29 -9.49
N LEU A 193 0.37 -1.01 -8.32
CA LEU A 193 -1.04 -0.62 -8.17
C LEU A 193 -1.18 0.56 -7.20
N GLY A 194 -1.81 1.64 -7.65
CA GLY A 194 -2.36 2.68 -6.79
C GLY A 194 -3.75 2.27 -6.31
N PHE A 195 -3.88 1.91 -5.04
CA PHE A 195 -5.17 1.52 -4.48
C PHE A 195 -5.78 2.64 -3.65
N SER A 196 -6.96 3.08 -4.03
CA SER A 196 -7.72 4.15 -3.36
C SER A 196 -8.99 3.58 -2.72
N PRO A 197 -8.91 3.01 -1.51
CA PRO A 197 -10.09 2.47 -0.84
C PRO A 197 -11.12 3.57 -0.56
N GLN A 198 -12.37 3.17 -0.47
CA GLN A 198 -13.42 3.96 0.17
C GLN A 198 -13.14 4.09 1.68
N GLY A 199 -14.03 4.75 2.42
CA GLY A 199 -14.06 4.60 3.87
C GLY A 199 -14.02 3.11 4.22
N THR A 200 -13.04 2.70 5.03
CA THR A 200 -12.87 1.28 5.36
C THR A 200 -13.00 1.11 6.87
N ASN A 201 -13.88 0.22 7.30
CA ASN A 201 -14.06 -0.07 8.72
C ASN A 201 -12.80 -0.70 9.31
N THR A 202 -11.99 0.12 9.90
CA THR A 202 -10.73 -0.22 10.56
C THR A 202 -10.72 0.30 11.99
N PRO A 203 -9.86 -0.22 12.88
CA PRO A 203 -9.69 0.36 14.20
C PRO A 203 -9.35 1.85 14.14
N GLY A 204 -8.55 2.28 13.15
CA GLY A 204 -8.23 3.69 12.94
C GLY A 204 -9.47 4.53 12.63
N MET A 205 -10.32 4.07 11.73
CA MET A 205 -11.56 4.76 11.38
C MET A 205 -12.54 4.83 12.55
N ARG A 206 -12.71 3.72 13.29
CA ARG A 206 -13.58 3.67 14.48
C ARG A 206 -13.14 4.63 15.58
N ARG A 207 -11.83 4.89 15.74
CA ARG A 207 -11.36 5.95 16.68
C ARG A 207 -11.84 7.35 16.29
N GLY A 208 -11.99 7.63 15.01
CA GLY A 208 -12.53 8.92 14.50
C GLY A 208 -14.05 8.93 14.35
N MET A 209 -14.70 7.76 14.33
CA MET A 209 -16.15 7.58 14.16
C MET A 209 -16.69 6.58 15.18
N PRO A 210 -16.86 6.97 16.45
CA PRO A 210 -17.27 6.05 17.52
C PRO A 210 -18.63 5.36 17.35
N SER A 211 -19.47 5.88 16.44
CA SER A 211 -20.75 5.25 16.08
C SER A 211 -20.62 4.04 15.16
N LEU A 212 -19.45 3.82 14.58
CA LEU A 212 -19.19 2.68 13.67
C LEU A 212 -18.74 1.47 14.49
N SER A 213 -19.56 0.41 14.50
CA SER A 213 -19.22 -0.86 15.18
C SER A 213 -18.33 -1.74 14.31
N GLU A 214 -17.59 -2.65 14.96
CA GLU A 214 -16.78 -3.64 14.24
C GLU A 214 -17.65 -4.55 13.37
N GLY A 215 -17.20 -4.80 12.14
CA GLY A 215 -17.93 -5.63 11.18
C GLY A 215 -19.08 -4.92 10.46
N GLU A 216 -19.40 -3.66 10.79
CA GLU A 216 -20.40 -2.90 10.07
C GLU A 216 -19.83 -2.28 8.79
N ALA A 217 -20.59 -2.35 7.71
CA ALA A 217 -20.27 -1.71 6.42
C ALA A 217 -21.49 -0.92 5.93
N PRO A 218 -21.81 0.25 6.57
CA PRO A 218 -22.83 1.14 6.06
C PRO A 218 -22.46 1.67 4.67
N GLU A 219 -23.42 2.27 3.98
CA GLU A 219 -23.20 2.83 2.64
C GLU A 219 -21.97 3.75 2.60
N GLY A 220 -21.08 3.50 1.62
CA GLY A 220 -19.81 4.21 1.46
C GLY A 220 -18.68 3.72 2.36
N ILE A 221 -18.90 2.69 3.17
CA ILE A 221 -17.89 2.04 4.01
C ILE A 221 -17.70 0.58 3.53
N MET A 222 -16.45 0.15 3.40
CA MET A 222 -16.08 -1.24 3.09
C MET A 222 -15.56 -1.94 4.35
N LEU A 223 -15.58 -3.26 4.34
CA LEU A 223 -14.78 -4.07 5.26
C LEU A 223 -13.33 -4.16 4.74
N ALA A 224 -12.37 -4.31 5.65
CA ALA A 224 -10.96 -4.34 5.28
C ALA A 224 -10.61 -5.55 4.37
N ASP A 225 -11.22 -6.71 4.63
CA ASP A 225 -11.03 -7.93 3.84
C ASP A 225 -11.55 -7.79 2.41
N GLU A 226 -12.70 -7.13 2.23
CA GLU A 226 -13.27 -6.83 0.91
C GLU A 226 -12.38 -5.85 0.14
N ALA A 227 -11.91 -4.79 0.82
CA ALA A 227 -11.05 -3.78 0.23
C ALA A 227 -9.73 -4.37 -0.27
N VAL A 228 -9.08 -5.20 0.55
CA VAL A 228 -7.81 -5.85 0.20
C VAL A 228 -7.99 -6.91 -0.90
N ARG A 229 -9.03 -7.75 -0.80
CA ARG A 229 -9.36 -8.73 -1.84
C ARG A 229 -9.59 -8.06 -3.19
N PHE A 230 -10.29 -6.93 -3.19
CA PHE A 230 -10.51 -6.15 -4.41
C PHE A 230 -9.19 -5.62 -4.97
N ALA A 231 -8.31 -5.02 -4.13
CA ALA A 231 -7.02 -4.50 -4.56
C ALA A 231 -6.13 -5.59 -5.16
N LEU A 232 -5.98 -6.72 -4.46
CA LEU A 232 -5.17 -7.86 -4.94
C LEU A 232 -5.71 -8.43 -6.26
N GLY A 233 -7.04 -8.43 -6.43
CA GLY A 233 -7.68 -8.85 -7.69
C GLY A 233 -7.41 -7.92 -8.88
N GLN A 234 -6.95 -6.69 -8.66
CA GLN A 234 -6.64 -5.69 -9.71
C GLN A 234 -5.14 -5.53 -9.99
N LEU A 235 -4.29 -6.08 -9.13
CA LEU A 235 -2.83 -6.02 -9.32
C LEU A 235 -2.43 -6.64 -10.66
N GLY A 236 -1.52 -5.98 -11.35
CA GLY A 236 -1.04 -6.38 -12.68
C GLY A 236 -2.01 -6.04 -13.83
N LYS A 237 -3.26 -5.67 -13.56
CA LYS A 237 -4.27 -5.38 -14.58
C LYS A 237 -4.38 -3.89 -14.91
N ILE A 238 -4.29 -3.02 -13.92
CA ILE A 238 -4.55 -1.59 -14.03
C ILE A 238 -3.58 -0.78 -13.17
N ALA A 239 -3.29 0.46 -13.56
CA ALA A 239 -2.34 1.34 -12.87
C ALA A 239 -2.86 1.81 -11.50
N SER A 240 -4.14 2.14 -11.44
CA SER A 240 -4.79 2.60 -10.22
C SER A 240 -6.27 2.25 -10.21
N ILE A 241 -6.84 2.03 -9.02
CA ILE A 241 -8.24 1.65 -8.89
C ILE A 241 -8.88 2.26 -7.64
N ARG A 242 -10.16 2.61 -7.79
CA ARG A 242 -11.04 3.08 -6.74
C ARG A 242 -12.37 2.29 -6.81
N PRO A 243 -12.75 1.54 -5.75
CA PRO A 243 -13.85 0.58 -5.81
C PRO A 243 -15.23 1.15 -6.12
N ASP A 244 -15.48 2.42 -5.77
CA ASP A 244 -16.77 3.12 -5.94
C ASP A 244 -16.89 3.88 -7.28
N LEU A 245 -15.89 3.77 -8.15
CA LEU A 245 -15.94 4.34 -9.49
C LEU A 245 -15.96 3.24 -10.55
N PRO A 246 -16.61 3.48 -11.69
CA PRO A 246 -16.54 2.58 -12.83
C PRO A 246 -15.10 2.35 -13.29
N GLU A 247 -14.78 1.14 -13.76
CA GLU A 247 -13.44 0.76 -14.22
C GLU A 247 -12.95 1.68 -15.36
N GLU A 248 -13.87 2.15 -16.20
CA GLU A 248 -13.58 3.08 -17.31
C GLU A 248 -12.89 4.37 -16.83
N TYR A 249 -13.19 4.82 -15.59
CA TYR A 249 -12.53 5.98 -15.01
C TYR A 249 -11.05 5.69 -14.74
N SER A 250 -10.74 4.52 -14.21
CA SER A 250 -9.36 4.09 -13.97
C SER A 250 -8.60 3.87 -15.28
N LEU A 251 -9.24 3.30 -16.29
CA LEU A 251 -8.66 3.15 -17.64
C LEU A 251 -8.35 4.50 -18.29
N ALA A 252 -9.24 5.47 -18.16
CA ALA A 252 -8.99 6.83 -18.68
C ALA A 252 -7.79 7.49 -17.99
N ARG A 253 -7.63 7.35 -16.67
CA ARG A 253 -6.44 7.84 -15.95
C ARG A 253 -5.17 7.15 -16.43
N GLN A 254 -5.21 5.84 -16.63
CA GLN A 254 -4.08 5.06 -17.15
C GLN A 254 -3.66 5.52 -18.56
N GLU A 255 -4.61 5.88 -19.43
CA GLU A 255 -4.31 6.44 -20.75
C GLU A 255 -3.61 7.80 -20.64
N VAL A 256 -4.09 8.68 -19.75
CA VAL A 256 -3.43 9.97 -19.47
C VAL A 256 -2.00 9.76 -18.97
N THR A 257 -1.80 8.85 -18.03
CA THR A 257 -0.47 8.49 -17.51
C THR A 257 0.45 7.97 -18.60
N SER A 258 -0.05 7.09 -19.46
CA SER A 258 0.71 6.53 -20.57
C SER A 258 1.11 7.60 -21.60
N THR A 259 0.22 8.54 -21.89
CA THR A 259 0.49 9.66 -22.76
C THR A 259 1.58 10.59 -22.20
N ALA A 260 1.47 10.94 -20.91
CA ALA A 260 2.48 11.71 -20.21
C ALA A 260 3.83 10.98 -20.17
N GLY A 261 3.83 9.68 -19.87
CA GLY A 261 5.03 8.84 -19.83
C GLY A 261 5.73 8.75 -21.20
N ASN A 262 5.00 8.64 -22.29
CA ASN A 262 5.58 8.67 -23.62
C ASN A 262 6.31 9.99 -23.91
N PHE A 263 5.75 11.12 -23.48
CA PHE A 263 6.38 12.44 -23.61
C PHE A 263 7.63 12.58 -22.72
N THR A 264 7.51 12.24 -21.42
CA THR A 264 8.61 12.43 -20.45
C THR A 264 9.77 11.48 -20.70
N ARG A 265 9.52 10.26 -21.22
CA ARG A 265 10.58 9.32 -21.63
C ARG A 265 11.49 9.93 -22.70
N THR A 266 10.91 10.66 -23.66
CA THR A 266 11.70 11.34 -24.68
C THR A 266 12.65 12.36 -24.06
N LEU A 267 12.22 13.05 -23.00
CA LEU A 267 13.08 14.01 -22.27
C LEU A 267 14.19 13.31 -21.47
N ALA A 268 13.92 12.13 -20.92
CA ALA A 268 14.89 11.38 -20.12
C ALA A 268 16.02 10.80 -20.97
N VAL A 269 15.72 10.27 -22.15
CA VAL A 269 16.71 9.70 -23.09
C VAL A 269 17.70 10.76 -23.61
N HIS A 270 17.33 12.04 -23.64
CA HIS A 270 18.21 13.11 -24.10
C HIS A 270 19.18 13.64 -23.03
N LYS A 271 19.16 13.08 -21.82
CA LYS A 271 20.06 13.45 -20.70
C LYS A 271 21.18 12.43 -20.43
N GLY A 272 21.23 11.35 -21.15
CA GLY A 272 22.31 10.35 -21.16
C GLY A 272 23.10 10.44 -22.46
#